data_e2d3b7a21946b742dcd6b8b664dc9285
#
_entry.id   e2d3b7a21946b742dcd6b8b664dc9285
#
_cell.length_a   1.000
_cell.length_b   1.000
_cell.length_c   1.000
_cell.angle_alpha   90.00
_cell.angle_beta   90.00
_cell.angle_gamma   90.00
#
_symmetry.space_group_name_H-M   'P 1'
#
loop_
_entity.id
_entity.type
_entity.pdbx_description
1 polymer ?
#
loop_
_entity_poly.entity_id
_entity_poly.type
_entity_poly.pdbx_seq_one_letter_code
_entity_poly.pdbx_strand_id
1 'polypeptide(L)'
;MAIKVDDAYLAGRNIRSVSVPFNVANATDVKVWLSTELKLKTIENGKKVNDADIMTIDAVMEDGKLTAVLPEKYSLPANGVYVGYSFTLADNQNESAQPVSVFKETNSNGLYVHTSRSYRSWMSLSESLNMVSAMTVTFDGDFVDDAARLLLPKDFHAAWHSAKTLNATLVNKGKSDIKSIDYVYELNGKTFNGHYELPEPLPSKFNSSVPVSLPVGPFDFTGKYDMKVMVTKVNDKDNGSLVEGSVSVGLFEFIPVHRPVVENYMAVWGGYCPRAIAAVEIMKEKHPDFVSYSYHILDGMHIIAEEQLPNPTSEFLPTTWIERRYMTDVYSGSKGVKTEFAFDKDWALMVDSFAMADVKAEAVLKAGYGDCVDANATIKFVDVDKSKTYRVEFVLVADGLKGSGEDWEQLNYYSMMGDYESAPGMAKYVEMDEDIRDMVYDDIAIANSSFSPVASGSVLTIPNDVDNYIDYKTSFKFYLDECFCTYGPNSGKRLAQNKDKLSIVALLIENETGRVVNSYKVKVQTSTTGIAGVENDFNIEKTEYYNLSGVKIDKPSKGIVIRKNVKNGNVEVKTIMFP
;
A
#
# COMPACT_ATOMS: atom_id res chain seq x y z
N MET A 1 1.23 -9.85 -28.71
CA MET A 1 0.63 -10.00 -27.38
C MET A 1 0.10 -11.41 -27.22
N ALA A 2 0.26 -12.03 -26.04
CA ALA A 2 -0.26 -13.36 -25.78
C ALA A 2 -0.60 -13.55 -24.30
N ILE A 3 -1.43 -14.53 -24.05
CA ILE A 3 -1.68 -15.14 -22.73
C ILE A 3 -1.42 -16.64 -22.83
N LYS A 4 -1.14 -17.31 -21.72
CA LYS A 4 -1.17 -18.76 -21.66
C LYS A 4 -2.47 -19.22 -21.03
N VAL A 5 -3.21 -20.07 -21.73
CA VAL A 5 -4.43 -20.69 -21.23
C VAL A 5 -4.10 -22.10 -20.78
N ASP A 6 -4.04 -22.33 -19.47
CA ASP A 6 -3.63 -23.61 -18.85
C ASP A 6 -4.54 -23.99 -17.66
N ASP A 7 -5.76 -23.47 -17.60
CA ASP A 7 -6.74 -23.83 -16.59
C ASP A 7 -7.15 -25.31 -16.77
N ALA A 8 -6.85 -26.15 -15.78
CA ALA A 8 -7.12 -27.58 -15.80
C ALA A 8 -8.62 -27.90 -16.00
N TYR A 9 -9.52 -27.02 -15.53
CA TYR A 9 -10.97 -27.16 -15.75
C TYR A 9 -11.36 -27.03 -17.23
N LEU A 10 -10.58 -26.29 -18.03
CA LEU A 10 -10.79 -26.11 -19.46
C LEU A 10 -10.13 -27.18 -20.33
N ALA A 11 -9.25 -28.01 -19.75
CA ALA A 11 -8.59 -29.08 -20.49
C ALA A 11 -9.60 -30.03 -21.16
N GLY A 12 -9.34 -30.38 -22.43
CA GLY A 12 -10.24 -31.18 -23.25
C GLY A 12 -11.42 -30.44 -23.88
N ARG A 13 -11.69 -29.17 -23.49
CA ARG A 13 -12.71 -28.32 -24.12
C ARG A 13 -12.15 -27.61 -25.34
N ASN A 14 -13.03 -27.27 -26.28
CA ASN A 14 -12.59 -26.68 -27.55
C ASN A 14 -12.58 -25.16 -27.48
N ILE A 15 -11.49 -24.54 -27.88
CA ILE A 15 -11.44 -23.10 -28.12
C ILE A 15 -12.34 -22.77 -29.31
N ARG A 16 -13.27 -21.84 -29.11
CA ARG A 16 -14.28 -21.41 -30.11
C ARG A 16 -13.87 -20.12 -30.78
N SER A 17 -13.52 -19.12 -30.01
CA SER A 17 -13.18 -17.78 -30.49
C SER A 17 -12.26 -17.04 -29.54
N VAL A 18 -11.56 -16.07 -30.07
CA VAL A 18 -10.72 -15.12 -29.32
C VAL A 18 -11.20 -13.71 -29.63
N SER A 19 -11.32 -12.87 -28.61
CA SER A 19 -11.62 -11.46 -28.79
C SER A 19 -10.82 -10.57 -27.85
N VAL A 20 -10.49 -9.36 -28.30
CA VAL A 20 -9.67 -8.38 -27.55
C VAL A 20 -10.26 -6.99 -27.79
N PRO A 21 -10.45 -6.16 -26.77
CA PRO A 21 -10.68 -4.73 -26.99
C PRO A 21 -9.47 -4.15 -27.74
N PHE A 22 -9.72 -3.56 -28.89
CA PHE A 22 -8.66 -3.14 -29.80
C PHE A 22 -9.07 -1.87 -30.55
N ASN A 23 -8.51 -0.75 -30.17
CA ASN A 23 -8.87 0.56 -30.71
C ASN A 23 -7.68 1.18 -31.46
N VAL A 24 -7.29 0.57 -32.57
CA VAL A 24 -6.19 1.07 -33.41
C VAL A 24 -6.71 1.25 -34.84
N ALA A 25 -6.94 2.49 -35.24
CA ALA A 25 -7.61 2.83 -36.49
C ALA A 25 -6.87 2.37 -37.75
N ASN A 26 -5.54 2.22 -37.73
CA ASN A 26 -4.71 1.94 -38.90
C ASN A 26 -3.81 0.71 -38.70
N ALA A 27 -4.25 -0.27 -37.92
CA ALA A 27 -3.53 -1.54 -37.82
C ALA A 27 -3.78 -2.38 -39.08
N THR A 28 -2.71 -2.96 -39.61
CA THR A 28 -2.75 -3.89 -40.73
C THR A 28 -2.23 -5.26 -40.30
N ASP A 29 -2.47 -6.27 -41.12
CA ASP A 29 -2.00 -7.64 -40.89
C ASP A 29 -2.38 -8.18 -39.49
N VAL A 30 -3.62 -7.91 -39.11
CA VAL A 30 -4.16 -8.28 -37.79
C VAL A 30 -4.51 -9.75 -37.78
N LYS A 31 -3.85 -10.51 -36.91
CA LYS A 31 -4.02 -11.96 -36.80
C LYS A 31 -4.20 -12.38 -35.36
N VAL A 32 -4.99 -13.41 -35.16
CA VAL A 32 -5.04 -14.21 -33.93
C VAL A 32 -4.32 -15.53 -34.19
N TRP A 33 -3.64 -16.04 -33.20
CA TRP A 33 -2.88 -17.27 -33.34
C TRP A 33 -2.87 -18.11 -32.06
N LEU A 34 -2.65 -19.42 -32.22
CA LEU A 34 -2.46 -20.39 -31.16
C LEU A 34 -1.10 -21.05 -31.33
N SER A 35 -0.39 -21.31 -30.22
CA SER A 35 0.94 -21.91 -30.25
C SER A 35 1.24 -22.71 -28.98
N THR A 36 1.99 -23.81 -29.10
CA THR A 36 2.45 -24.58 -27.93
C THR A 36 3.54 -23.86 -27.17
N GLU A 37 4.28 -22.99 -27.82
CA GLU A 37 5.38 -22.22 -27.26
C GLU A 37 5.51 -20.84 -27.93
N LEU A 38 6.16 -19.91 -27.24
CA LEU A 38 6.41 -18.56 -27.77
C LEU A 38 7.72 -18.53 -28.57
N LYS A 39 7.62 -18.72 -29.88
CA LYS A 39 8.74 -18.68 -30.82
C LYS A 39 8.69 -17.48 -31.75
N LEU A 40 9.85 -17.09 -32.25
CA LEU A 40 10.01 -16.04 -33.24
C LEU A 40 10.76 -16.58 -34.44
N LYS A 41 10.31 -16.22 -35.67
CA LYS A 41 11.05 -16.41 -36.90
C LYS A 41 11.49 -15.08 -37.48
N THR A 42 12.60 -15.09 -38.21
CA THR A 42 13.09 -13.94 -38.93
C THR A 42 12.55 -14.00 -40.37
N ILE A 43 11.92 -12.91 -40.81
CA ILE A 43 11.45 -12.75 -42.18
C ILE A 43 12.47 -11.99 -43.05
N GLU A 44 12.26 -11.93 -44.38
CA GLU A 44 13.23 -11.41 -45.37
C GLU A 44 13.80 -10.02 -45.09
N ASN A 45 13.04 -9.14 -44.43
CA ASN A 45 13.51 -7.80 -44.04
C ASN A 45 14.26 -7.77 -42.68
N GLY A 46 14.62 -8.92 -42.11
CA GLY A 46 15.31 -9.06 -40.85
C GLY A 46 14.44 -8.82 -39.60
N LYS A 47 13.15 -8.57 -39.76
CA LYS A 47 12.21 -8.44 -38.64
C LYS A 47 11.92 -9.81 -38.01
N LYS A 48 11.79 -9.83 -36.70
CA LYS A 48 11.31 -10.99 -35.99
C LYS A 48 9.79 -10.91 -35.85
N VAL A 49 9.11 -11.97 -36.22
CA VAL A 49 7.65 -12.12 -36.11
C VAL A 49 7.32 -13.39 -35.33
N ASN A 50 6.10 -13.46 -34.80
CA ASN A 50 5.63 -14.66 -34.11
C ASN A 50 5.63 -15.87 -35.08
N ASP A 51 6.06 -17.03 -34.58
CA ASP A 51 6.06 -18.31 -35.28
C ASP A 51 5.12 -19.28 -34.57
N ALA A 52 3.82 -19.11 -34.80
CA ALA A 52 2.81 -19.96 -34.24
C ALA A 52 2.81 -21.35 -34.92
N ASP A 53 2.86 -22.40 -34.11
CA ASP A 53 2.98 -23.80 -34.57
C ASP A 53 1.63 -24.54 -34.65
N ILE A 54 0.53 -23.96 -34.14
CA ILE A 54 -0.79 -24.58 -34.18
C ILE A 54 -1.68 -23.94 -35.26
N MET A 55 -1.93 -22.62 -35.14
CA MET A 55 -2.90 -21.93 -35.99
C MET A 55 -2.63 -20.44 -36.05
N THR A 56 -2.86 -19.84 -37.21
CA THR A 56 -2.90 -18.38 -37.42
C THR A 56 -4.12 -18.04 -38.25
N ILE A 57 -4.92 -17.09 -37.82
CA ILE A 57 -6.22 -16.73 -38.39
C ILE A 57 -6.27 -15.22 -38.61
N ASP A 58 -6.83 -14.78 -39.72
CA ASP A 58 -7.16 -13.36 -39.91
C ASP A 58 -8.24 -12.94 -38.94
N ALA A 59 -8.07 -11.81 -38.29
CA ALA A 59 -9.02 -11.28 -37.33
C ALA A 59 -9.85 -10.16 -37.94
N VAL A 60 -11.10 -10.05 -37.52
CA VAL A 60 -12.03 -8.98 -37.90
C VAL A 60 -11.95 -7.88 -36.84
N MET A 61 -11.82 -6.64 -37.29
CA MET A 61 -11.85 -5.46 -36.43
C MET A 61 -13.16 -4.71 -36.65
N GLU A 62 -14.03 -4.70 -35.66
CA GLU A 62 -15.31 -3.96 -35.65
C GLU A 62 -15.56 -3.37 -34.27
N ASP A 63 -16.11 -2.17 -34.21
CA ASP A 63 -16.56 -1.50 -32.97
C ASP A 63 -15.55 -1.49 -31.84
N GLY A 64 -14.27 -1.22 -32.14
CA GLY A 64 -13.20 -1.18 -31.14
C GLY A 64 -12.81 -2.56 -30.60
N LYS A 65 -13.15 -3.63 -31.29
CA LYS A 65 -12.89 -5.00 -30.89
C LYS A 65 -12.28 -5.80 -32.04
N LEU A 66 -11.25 -6.57 -31.71
CA LEU A 66 -10.69 -7.59 -32.57
C LEU A 66 -11.35 -8.92 -32.23
N THR A 67 -11.82 -9.65 -33.23
CA THR A 67 -12.46 -10.96 -33.03
C THR A 67 -11.99 -11.95 -34.09
N ALA A 68 -11.68 -13.18 -33.67
CA ALA A 68 -11.43 -14.30 -34.56
C ALA A 68 -12.20 -15.54 -34.07
N VAL A 69 -12.94 -16.16 -34.98
CA VAL A 69 -13.60 -17.46 -34.75
C VAL A 69 -12.72 -18.54 -35.35
N LEU A 70 -12.39 -19.57 -34.57
CA LEU A 70 -11.55 -20.66 -35.05
C LEU A 70 -12.29 -21.45 -36.16
N PRO A 71 -11.67 -21.68 -37.31
CA PRO A 71 -12.27 -22.42 -38.41
C PRO A 71 -12.43 -23.91 -38.07
N GLU A 72 -11.57 -24.44 -37.21
CA GLU A 72 -11.55 -25.82 -36.75
C GLU A 72 -11.57 -25.86 -35.22
N LYS A 73 -12.14 -26.91 -34.65
CA LYS A 73 -12.13 -27.15 -33.21
C LYS A 73 -10.71 -27.44 -32.74
N TYR A 74 -10.24 -26.71 -31.77
CA TYR A 74 -8.97 -26.97 -31.10
C TYR A 74 -9.20 -27.31 -29.64
N SER A 75 -8.95 -28.57 -29.27
CA SER A 75 -9.09 -29.02 -27.89
C SER A 75 -7.92 -28.55 -27.05
N LEU A 76 -8.18 -27.88 -25.93
CA LEU A 76 -7.16 -27.39 -25.01
C LEU A 76 -6.39 -28.57 -24.39
N PRO A 77 -5.07 -28.69 -24.60
CA PRO A 77 -4.29 -29.76 -23.96
C PRO A 77 -4.10 -29.46 -22.44
N ALA A 78 -3.81 -30.49 -21.66
CA ALA A 78 -3.64 -30.37 -20.20
C ALA A 78 -2.49 -29.43 -19.77
N ASN A 79 -1.46 -29.29 -20.62
CA ASN A 79 -0.33 -28.36 -20.39
C ASN A 79 -0.60 -26.95 -20.91
N GLY A 80 -1.81 -26.70 -21.42
CA GLY A 80 -2.24 -25.40 -21.92
C GLY A 80 -1.69 -25.02 -23.30
N VAL A 81 -2.06 -23.83 -23.77
CA VAL A 81 -1.67 -23.27 -25.06
C VAL A 81 -1.49 -21.76 -24.93
N TYR A 82 -0.57 -21.18 -25.69
CA TYR A 82 -0.50 -19.74 -25.86
C TYR A 82 -1.53 -19.30 -26.89
N VAL A 83 -2.34 -18.32 -26.52
CA VAL A 83 -3.29 -17.64 -27.39
C VAL A 83 -2.84 -16.20 -27.51
N GLY A 84 -2.71 -15.73 -28.75
CA GLY A 84 -2.17 -14.40 -28.97
C GLY A 84 -2.76 -13.71 -30.19
N TYR A 85 -2.42 -12.43 -30.32
CA TYR A 85 -2.69 -11.63 -31.50
C TYR A 85 -1.46 -10.83 -31.92
N SER A 86 -1.39 -10.54 -33.20
CA SER A 86 -0.32 -9.75 -33.81
C SER A 86 -0.89 -8.78 -34.83
N PHE A 87 -0.22 -7.65 -35.03
CA PHE A 87 -0.61 -6.61 -35.97
C PHE A 87 0.60 -5.76 -36.34
N THR A 88 0.47 -5.01 -37.42
CA THR A 88 1.44 -4.00 -37.85
C THR A 88 0.82 -2.61 -37.70
N LEU A 89 1.52 -1.69 -37.04
CA LEU A 89 1.12 -0.29 -36.93
C LEU A 89 1.59 0.47 -38.17
N ALA A 90 0.74 1.33 -38.72
CA ALA A 90 1.15 2.28 -39.77
C ALA A 90 2.14 3.32 -39.20
N ASP A 91 3.05 3.82 -40.01
CA ASP A 91 4.19 4.64 -39.60
C ASP A 91 3.86 6.01 -38.96
N ASN A 92 2.61 6.46 -38.99
CA ASN A 92 2.17 7.78 -38.48
C ASN A 92 1.11 7.67 -37.37
N GLN A 93 1.20 6.69 -36.51
CA GLN A 93 0.28 6.58 -35.37
C GLN A 93 0.59 7.63 -34.31
N ASN A 94 -0.43 8.38 -33.88
CA ASN A 94 -0.36 9.25 -32.73
C ASN A 94 0.03 8.45 -31.47
N GLU A 95 0.80 9.05 -30.57
CA GLU A 95 1.19 8.48 -29.27
C GLU A 95 -0.01 8.04 -28.40
N SER A 96 -1.22 8.52 -28.71
CA SER A 96 -2.47 8.13 -28.05
C SER A 96 -3.07 6.79 -28.50
N ALA A 97 -2.53 6.14 -29.53
CA ALA A 97 -3.00 4.82 -29.93
C ALA A 97 -2.58 3.76 -28.91
N GLN A 98 -3.52 3.24 -28.16
CA GLN A 98 -3.30 2.15 -27.20
C GLN A 98 -3.71 0.81 -27.80
N PRO A 99 -2.79 0.08 -28.44
CA PRO A 99 -3.10 -1.19 -29.11
C PRO A 99 -3.29 -2.34 -28.14
N VAL A 100 -3.13 -2.09 -26.84
CA VAL A 100 -3.16 -3.10 -25.79
C VAL A 100 -4.11 -2.65 -24.70
N SER A 101 -5.15 -3.44 -24.48
CA SER A 101 -6.02 -3.29 -23.32
C SER A 101 -5.60 -4.27 -22.23
N VAL A 102 -5.38 -3.76 -21.03
CA VAL A 102 -4.92 -4.52 -19.87
C VAL A 102 -5.76 -4.19 -18.65
N PHE A 103 -5.83 -5.14 -17.70
CA PHE A 103 -6.40 -4.94 -16.38
C PHE A 103 -5.29 -5.05 -15.33
N LYS A 104 -5.46 -4.39 -14.19
CA LYS A 104 -4.58 -4.53 -13.03
C LYS A 104 -4.97 -5.82 -12.28
N GLU A 105 -4.22 -6.88 -12.51
CA GLU A 105 -4.41 -8.18 -11.88
C GLU A 105 -3.09 -8.96 -11.90
N THR A 106 -2.84 -9.77 -10.87
CA THR A 106 -1.64 -10.62 -10.80
C THR A 106 -1.95 -12.00 -11.35
N ASN A 107 -1.39 -12.35 -12.50
CA ASN A 107 -1.44 -13.67 -13.10
C ASN A 107 -0.21 -13.89 -13.97
N SER A 108 0.69 -14.80 -13.57
CA SER A 108 1.96 -15.06 -14.26
C SER A 108 1.83 -15.40 -15.75
N ASN A 109 0.68 -15.93 -16.17
CA ASN A 109 0.37 -16.32 -17.53
C ASN A 109 -0.47 -15.28 -18.30
N GLY A 110 -0.75 -14.13 -17.70
CA GLY A 110 -1.73 -13.16 -18.18
C GLY A 110 -1.24 -12.16 -19.22
N LEU A 111 0.06 -11.98 -19.41
CA LEU A 111 0.58 -10.99 -20.35
C LEU A 111 1.99 -11.30 -20.85
N TYR A 112 2.10 -11.71 -22.11
CA TYR A 112 3.36 -11.83 -22.85
C TYR A 112 3.38 -10.83 -23.99
N VAL A 113 4.51 -10.14 -24.16
CA VAL A 113 4.67 -9.09 -25.17
C VAL A 113 5.92 -9.34 -26.01
N HIS A 114 5.79 -9.11 -27.30
CA HIS A 114 6.88 -8.97 -28.23
C HIS A 114 6.64 -7.76 -29.13
N THR A 115 7.66 -6.94 -29.35
CA THR A 115 7.64 -5.85 -30.33
C THR A 115 8.92 -5.86 -31.15
N SER A 116 8.84 -5.45 -32.40
CA SER A 116 10.02 -5.39 -33.26
C SER A 116 11.03 -4.31 -32.86
N ARG A 117 10.65 -3.35 -32.02
CA ARG A 117 11.49 -2.22 -31.60
C ARG A 117 12.10 -2.41 -30.20
N SER A 118 11.27 -2.62 -29.19
CA SER A 118 11.69 -2.57 -27.78
C SER A 118 11.94 -3.96 -27.18
N TYR A 119 11.07 -4.93 -27.47
CA TYR A 119 11.15 -6.29 -26.94
C TYR A 119 11.48 -7.28 -28.05
N ARG A 120 12.79 -7.46 -28.32
CA ARG A 120 13.29 -8.33 -29.41
C ARG A 120 13.12 -9.84 -29.16
N SER A 121 12.65 -10.22 -27.96
CA SER A 121 12.23 -11.56 -27.56
C SER A 121 10.88 -11.47 -26.88
N TRP A 122 10.17 -12.58 -26.72
CA TRP A 122 9.00 -12.63 -25.88
C TRP A 122 9.36 -12.35 -24.41
N MET A 123 8.60 -11.49 -23.78
CA MET A 123 8.77 -11.13 -22.35
C MET A 123 7.46 -11.30 -21.62
N SER A 124 7.50 -11.91 -20.43
CA SER A 124 6.37 -11.87 -19.48
C SER A 124 6.38 -10.53 -18.77
N LEU A 125 5.29 -9.79 -18.86
CA LEU A 125 5.10 -8.51 -18.18
C LEU A 125 4.04 -8.59 -17.06
N SER A 126 3.34 -9.70 -16.92
CA SER A 126 2.26 -9.84 -15.93
C SER A 126 2.75 -9.67 -14.51
N GLU A 127 3.83 -10.31 -14.11
CA GLU A 127 4.35 -10.22 -12.74
C GLU A 127 5.01 -8.87 -12.43
N SER A 128 5.78 -8.34 -13.40
CA SER A 128 6.52 -7.08 -13.21
C SER A 128 5.62 -5.85 -13.15
N LEU A 129 4.49 -5.88 -13.88
CA LEU A 129 3.55 -4.76 -13.97
C LEU A 129 2.24 -4.99 -13.23
N ASN A 130 2.01 -6.20 -12.66
CA ASN A 130 0.72 -6.61 -12.10
C ASN A 130 -0.45 -6.35 -13.06
N MET A 131 -0.27 -6.73 -14.33
CA MET A 131 -1.23 -6.50 -15.40
C MET A 131 -1.49 -7.78 -16.18
N VAL A 132 -2.74 -7.96 -16.63
CA VAL A 132 -3.15 -9.03 -17.54
C VAL A 132 -3.80 -8.44 -18.78
N SER A 133 -3.71 -9.15 -19.90
CA SER A 133 -4.37 -8.77 -21.14
C SER A 133 -5.89 -8.87 -21.02
N ALA A 134 -6.62 -7.91 -21.57
CA ALA A 134 -8.08 -7.95 -21.69
C ALA A 134 -8.59 -8.95 -22.75
N MET A 135 -7.78 -9.96 -23.07
CA MET A 135 -8.14 -11.00 -24.05
C MET A 135 -9.20 -11.94 -23.49
N THR A 136 -10.21 -12.22 -24.28
CA THR A 136 -11.25 -13.20 -23.98
C THR A 136 -11.09 -14.41 -24.89
N VAL A 137 -10.98 -15.59 -24.29
CA VAL A 137 -11.00 -16.88 -25.01
C VAL A 137 -12.29 -17.61 -24.67
N THR A 138 -13.12 -17.91 -25.68
CA THR A 138 -14.40 -18.58 -25.52
C THR A 138 -14.26 -20.06 -25.84
N PHE A 139 -14.90 -20.90 -25.05
CA PHE A 139 -14.85 -22.36 -25.18
C PHE A 139 -16.22 -22.97 -25.44
N ASP A 140 -16.22 -24.06 -26.24
CA ASP A 140 -17.34 -24.98 -26.40
C ASP A 140 -17.02 -26.27 -25.64
N GLY A 141 -18.04 -26.92 -25.08
CA GLY A 141 -17.89 -28.22 -24.41
C GLY A 141 -19.01 -28.49 -23.41
N ASP A 142 -18.94 -29.66 -22.79
CA ASP A 142 -19.83 -29.99 -21.69
C ASP A 142 -19.32 -29.35 -20.40
N PHE A 143 -20.00 -28.31 -19.98
CA PHE A 143 -19.80 -27.69 -18.69
C PHE A 143 -20.79 -28.25 -17.68
N VAL A 144 -20.35 -28.46 -16.44
CA VAL A 144 -21.19 -28.93 -15.35
C VAL A 144 -22.10 -27.82 -14.83
N ASP A 145 -23.16 -28.21 -14.12
CA ASP A 145 -24.09 -27.22 -13.56
C ASP A 145 -23.46 -26.44 -12.41
N ASP A 146 -22.83 -27.13 -11.48
CA ASP A 146 -22.28 -26.54 -10.27
C ASP A 146 -20.77 -26.64 -10.28
N ALA A 147 -20.08 -25.51 -10.51
CA ALA A 147 -18.63 -25.41 -10.52
C ALA A 147 -18.16 -24.02 -10.09
N ALA A 148 -17.15 -23.98 -9.22
CA ALA A 148 -16.56 -22.75 -8.72
C ALA A 148 -15.05 -22.87 -8.53
N ARG A 149 -14.37 -21.73 -8.62
CA ARG A 149 -12.95 -21.59 -8.32
C ARG A 149 -12.71 -20.38 -7.44
N LEU A 150 -11.72 -20.46 -6.56
CA LEU A 150 -11.20 -19.33 -5.80
C LEU A 150 -9.93 -18.79 -6.45
N LEU A 151 -9.88 -17.48 -6.63
CA LEU A 151 -8.64 -16.75 -6.85
C LEU A 151 -8.18 -16.25 -5.48
N LEU A 152 -7.04 -16.76 -5.02
CA LEU A 152 -6.51 -16.50 -3.69
C LEU A 152 -5.57 -15.28 -3.71
N PRO A 153 -5.43 -14.55 -2.60
CA PRO A 153 -4.38 -13.55 -2.46
C PRO A 153 -3.00 -14.21 -2.48
N LYS A 154 -1.97 -13.41 -2.69
CA LYS A 154 -0.58 -13.88 -2.68
C LYS A 154 -0.16 -14.36 -1.30
N ASP A 155 -0.56 -13.62 -0.26
CA ASP A 155 -0.21 -13.86 1.12
C ASP A 155 -1.41 -13.59 2.05
N PHE A 156 -1.33 -14.16 3.25
CA PHE A 156 -2.32 -14.04 4.31
C PHE A 156 -1.59 -14.00 5.66
N HIS A 157 -1.92 -13.02 6.49
CA HIS A 157 -1.30 -12.87 7.79
C HIS A 157 -2.36 -12.79 8.89
N ALA A 158 -2.17 -13.54 9.99
CA ALA A 158 -3.07 -13.54 11.13
C ALA A 158 -2.33 -13.65 12.45
N ALA A 159 -2.92 -13.10 13.51
CA ALA A 159 -2.46 -13.38 14.86
C ALA A 159 -2.96 -14.76 15.31
N TRP A 160 -2.13 -15.47 16.06
CA TRP A 160 -2.52 -16.76 16.64
C TRP A 160 -3.75 -16.58 17.56
N HIS A 161 -4.54 -17.65 17.72
CA HIS A 161 -5.80 -17.65 18.48
C HIS A 161 -6.85 -16.61 18.01
N SER A 162 -6.61 -15.86 16.94
CA SER A 162 -7.60 -14.95 16.37
C SER A 162 -8.31 -15.61 15.17
N ALA A 163 -9.63 -15.44 15.13
CA ALA A 163 -10.39 -15.71 13.92
C ALA A 163 -10.11 -14.60 12.89
N LYS A 164 -9.93 -14.96 11.63
CA LYS A 164 -9.75 -14.01 10.54
C LYS A 164 -10.46 -14.49 9.27
N THR A 165 -10.62 -13.62 8.30
CA THR A 165 -11.16 -13.96 6.99
C THR A 165 -10.08 -13.96 5.94
N LEU A 166 -10.06 -14.99 5.10
CA LEU A 166 -9.28 -15.05 3.88
C LEU A 166 -10.09 -14.36 2.78
N ASN A 167 -9.64 -13.19 2.36
CA ASN A 167 -10.27 -12.46 1.27
C ASN A 167 -9.83 -13.09 -0.06
N ALA A 168 -10.79 -13.57 -0.82
CA ALA A 168 -10.58 -14.22 -2.11
C ALA A 168 -11.60 -13.72 -3.13
N THR A 169 -11.44 -14.08 -4.39
CA THR A 169 -12.47 -13.86 -5.41
C THR A 169 -13.06 -15.21 -5.82
N LEU A 170 -14.36 -15.37 -5.64
CA LEU A 170 -15.10 -16.53 -6.11
C LEU A 170 -15.50 -16.32 -7.57
N VAL A 171 -15.19 -17.30 -8.42
CA VAL A 171 -15.51 -17.29 -9.84
C VAL A 171 -16.50 -18.42 -10.15
N ASN A 172 -17.61 -18.09 -10.78
CA ASN A 172 -18.56 -19.09 -11.27
C ASN A 172 -18.03 -19.73 -12.56
N LYS A 173 -17.86 -21.04 -12.54
CA LYS A 173 -17.41 -21.87 -13.68
C LYS A 173 -18.49 -22.82 -14.20
N GLY A 174 -19.65 -22.87 -13.53
CA GLY A 174 -20.79 -23.72 -13.86
C GLY A 174 -21.88 -23.01 -14.64
N LYS A 175 -22.96 -23.74 -14.89
CA LYS A 175 -24.18 -23.23 -15.56
C LYS A 175 -25.26 -22.78 -14.58
N SER A 176 -25.11 -23.08 -13.29
CA SER A 176 -26.02 -22.66 -12.22
C SER A 176 -25.49 -21.42 -11.50
N ASP A 177 -26.40 -20.58 -11.00
CA ASP A 177 -26.06 -19.50 -10.08
C ASP A 177 -25.54 -20.09 -8.76
N ILE A 178 -24.46 -19.52 -8.22
CA ILE A 178 -23.87 -19.96 -6.95
C ILE A 178 -24.53 -19.22 -5.79
N LYS A 179 -25.07 -19.97 -4.83
CA LYS A 179 -25.67 -19.44 -3.59
C LYS A 179 -24.77 -19.70 -2.38
N SER A 180 -24.12 -20.87 -2.36
CA SER A 180 -23.24 -21.28 -1.28
C SER A 180 -22.07 -22.09 -1.79
N ILE A 181 -20.98 -22.13 -1.01
CA ILE A 181 -19.84 -23.02 -1.22
C ILE A 181 -19.42 -23.69 0.10
N ASP A 182 -19.02 -24.97 0.00
CA ASP A 182 -18.19 -25.62 1.01
C ASP A 182 -16.75 -25.60 0.53
N TYR A 183 -15.83 -25.29 1.43
CA TYR A 183 -14.41 -25.28 1.13
C TYR A 183 -13.60 -26.01 2.20
N VAL A 184 -12.46 -26.54 1.79
CA VAL A 184 -11.48 -27.19 2.65
C VAL A 184 -10.18 -26.41 2.54
N TYR A 185 -9.50 -26.24 3.65
CA TYR A 185 -8.12 -25.72 3.65
C TYR A 185 -7.21 -26.58 4.50
N GLU A 186 -5.99 -26.78 4.02
CA GLU A 186 -4.94 -27.51 4.71
C GLU A 186 -3.82 -26.58 5.12
N LEU A 187 -3.43 -26.62 6.40
CA LEU A 187 -2.39 -25.79 6.95
C LEU A 187 -1.63 -26.55 8.05
N ASN A 188 -0.30 -26.61 7.97
CA ASN A 188 0.54 -27.31 8.95
C ASN A 188 0.09 -28.77 9.21
N GLY A 189 -0.28 -29.51 8.14
CA GLY A 189 -0.74 -30.89 8.22
C GLY A 189 -2.11 -31.10 8.88
N LYS A 190 -2.85 -30.02 9.18
CA LYS A 190 -4.22 -30.06 9.68
C LYS A 190 -5.19 -29.67 8.56
N THR A 191 -6.32 -30.35 8.48
CA THR A 191 -7.41 -30.07 7.53
C THR A 191 -8.56 -29.42 8.25
N PHE A 192 -9.09 -28.35 7.65
CA PHE A 192 -10.20 -27.56 8.16
C PHE A 192 -11.29 -27.50 7.09
N ASN A 193 -12.54 -27.42 7.53
CA ASN A 193 -13.70 -27.27 6.65
C ASN A 193 -14.40 -25.94 6.93
N GLY A 194 -14.88 -25.30 5.89
CA GLY A 194 -15.67 -24.07 5.98
C GLY A 194 -16.88 -24.13 5.06
N HIS A 195 -17.88 -23.33 5.41
CA HIS A 195 -19.07 -23.08 4.61
C HIS A 195 -19.26 -21.57 4.46
N TYR A 196 -19.70 -21.13 3.29
CA TYR A 196 -19.94 -19.71 3.01
C TYR A 196 -21.21 -19.53 2.16
N GLU A 197 -22.17 -18.81 2.72
CA GLU A 197 -23.38 -18.36 2.04
C GLU A 197 -23.10 -17.01 1.38
N LEU A 198 -23.44 -16.89 0.10
CA LEU A 198 -23.31 -15.60 -0.60
C LEU A 198 -24.49 -14.69 -0.23
N PRO A 199 -24.26 -13.40 0.05
CA PRO A 199 -25.34 -12.44 0.30
C PRO A 199 -26.33 -12.34 -0.86
N GLU A 200 -25.82 -12.44 -2.08
CA GLU A 200 -26.59 -12.47 -3.33
C GLU A 200 -26.06 -13.60 -4.22
N PRO A 201 -26.93 -14.32 -4.94
CA PRO A 201 -26.47 -15.39 -5.84
C PRO A 201 -25.51 -14.87 -6.91
N LEU A 202 -24.37 -15.54 -7.09
CA LEU A 202 -23.41 -15.23 -8.15
C LEU A 202 -23.89 -15.84 -9.47
N PRO A 203 -24.34 -15.03 -10.44
CA PRO A 203 -24.99 -15.55 -11.63
C PRO A 203 -24.04 -16.34 -12.54
N SER A 204 -24.61 -17.30 -13.27
CA SER A 204 -23.93 -18.06 -14.31
C SER A 204 -23.85 -17.25 -15.61
N LYS A 205 -22.89 -16.35 -15.70
CA LYS A 205 -22.62 -15.55 -16.91
C LYS A 205 -21.13 -15.33 -17.11
N PHE A 206 -20.76 -14.86 -18.29
CA PHE A 206 -19.38 -14.52 -18.62
C PHE A 206 -18.74 -13.58 -17.56
N ASN A 207 -17.53 -13.93 -17.14
CA ASN A 207 -16.76 -13.20 -16.10
C ASN A 207 -17.52 -12.98 -14.78
N SER A 208 -18.40 -13.90 -14.40
CA SER A 208 -19.11 -13.80 -13.14
C SER A 208 -18.19 -14.14 -11.98
N SER A 209 -17.85 -13.12 -11.19
CA SER A 209 -17.03 -13.25 -10.01
C SER A 209 -17.46 -12.26 -8.93
N VAL A 210 -17.17 -12.59 -7.67
CA VAL A 210 -17.48 -11.76 -6.52
C VAL A 210 -16.40 -11.89 -5.46
N PRO A 211 -16.00 -10.79 -4.76
CA PRO A 211 -15.18 -10.88 -3.58
C PRO A 211 -15.91 -11.68 -2.48
N VAL A 212 -15.17 -12.56 -1.82
CA VAL A 212 -15.66 -13.35 -0.68
C VAL A 212 -14.67 -13.26 0.47
N SER A 213 -15.19 -13.25 1.70
CA SER A 213 -14.40 -13.23 2.93
C SER A 213 -14.61 -14.53 3.68
N LEU A 214 -13.78 -15.53 3.39
CA LEU A 214 -13.89 -16.88 3.91
C LEU A 214 -13.39 -16.95 5.36
N PRO A 215 -14.20 -17.37 6.36
CA PRO A 215 -13.71 -17.58 7.72
C PRO A 215 -12.63 -18.65 7.77
N VAL A 216 -11.50 -18.33 8.41
CA VAL A 216 -10.37 -19.26 8.65
C VAL A 216 -9.85 -19.14 10.07
N GLY A 217 -9.31 -20.23 10.61
CA GLY A 217 -8.83 -20.28 11.99
C GLY A 217 -9.97 -20.42 13.03
N PRO A 218 -9.75 -20.08 14.33
CA PRO A 218 -8.46 -19.65 14.87
C PRO A 218 -7.38 -20.74 14.81
N PHE A 219 -6.12 -20.30 14.69
CA PHE A 219 -4.97 -21.20 14.65
C PHE A 219 -4.27 -21.22 16.02
N ASP A 220 -3.81 -22.39 16.48
CA ASP A 220 -3.16 -22.62 17.77
C ASP A 220 -1.62 -22.75 17.65
N PHE A 221 -1.05 -22.26 16.55
CA PHE A 221 0.37 -22.32 16.24
C PHE A 221 0.83 -21.07 15.50
N THR A 222 2.11 -20.78 15.55
CA THR A 222 2.78 -19.69 14.84
C THR A 222 3.74 -20.24 13.81
N GLY A 223 4.14 -19.41 12.84
CA GLY A 223 5.12 -19.76 11.79
C GLY A 223 4.67 -19.37 10.40
N LYS A 224 5.48 -19.76 9.41
CA LYS A 224 5.20 -19.54 7.99
C LYS A 224 4.86 -20.87 7.32
N TYR A 225 3.81 -20.88 6.53
CA TYR A 225 3.26 -22.07 5.91
C TYR A 225 2.69 -21.74 4.53
N ASP A 226 2.52 -22.76 3.69
CA ASP A 226 1.66 -22.68 2.53
C ASP A 226 0.31 -23.32 2.88
N MET A 227 -0.76 -22.54 2.77
CA MET A 227 -2.13 -23.01 2.98
C MET A 227 -2.73 -23.38 1.63
N LYS A 228 -3.17 -24.60 1.51
CA LYS A 228 -3.91 -25.10 0.34
C LYS A 228 -5.40 -24.88 0.57
N VAL A 229 -6.11 -24.35 -0.42
CA VAL A 229 -7.55 -24.07 -0.33
C VAL A 229 -8.26 -24.62 -1.57
N MET A 230 -9.38 -25.30 -1.37
CA MET A 230 -10.18 -25.87 -2.43
C MET A 230 -11.67 -25.77 -2.13
N VAL A 231 -12.48 -25.36 -3.10
CA VAL A 231 -13.94 -25.47 -3.03
C VAL A 231 -14.32 -26.92 -3.31
N THR A 232 -15.00 -27.56 -2.35
CA THR A 232 -15.42 -28.96 -2.46
C THR A 232 -16.85 -29.11 -2.93
N LYS A 233 -17.76 -28.17 -2.54
CA LYS A 233 -19.15 -28.17 -2.98
C LYS A 233 -19.59 -26.78 -3.42
N VAL A 234 -20.58 -26.78 -4.32
CA VAL A 234 -21.32 -25.61 -4.80
C VAL A 234 -22.81 -25.94 -4.70
N ASN A 235 -23.57 -25.11 -3.99
CA ASN A 235 -25.03 -25.35 -3.77
C ASN A 235 -25.29 -26.76 -3.21
N ASP A 236 -24.53 -27.21 -2.23
CA ASP A 236 -24.60 -28.55 -1.59
C ASP A 236 -24.25 -29.76 -2.50
N LYS A 237 -23.87 -29.52 -3.75
CA LYS A 237 -23.42 -30.55 -4.69
C LYS A 237 -21.91 -30.51 -4.88
N ASP A 238 -21.34 -31.65 -5.29
CA ASP A 238 -19.91 -31.75 -5.56
C ASP A 238 -19.49 -30.73 -6.61
N ASN A 239 -18.39 -30.02 -6.32
CA ASN A 239 -17.84 -29.03 -7.22
C ASN A 239 -17.23 -29.68 -8.46
N GLY A 240 -17.74 -29.36 -9.63
CA GLY A 240 -17.24 -29.86 -10.91
C GLY A 240 -15.88 -29.28 -11.33
N SER A 241 -15.34 -28.30 -10.59
CA SER A 241 -14.05 -27.66 -10.85
C SER A 241 -13.13 -27.79 -9.62
N LEU A 242 -12.64 -29.01 -9.33
CA LEU A 242 -11.73 -29.28 -8.22
C LEU A 242 -10.33 -28.73 -8.54
N VAL A 243 -10.11 -27.45 -8.24
CA VAL A 243 -8.82 -26.78 -8.38
C VAL A 243 -8.34 -26.33 -7.01
N GLU A 244 -7.19 -26.88 -6.59
CA GLU A 244 -6.49 -26.45 -5.38
C GLU A 244 -5.73 -25.15 -5.66
N GLY A 245 -5.96 -24.13 -4.84
CA GLY A 245 -5.15 -22.92 -4.79
C GLY A 245 -4.20 -22.97 -3.60
N SER A 246 -3.14 -22.18 -3.64
CA SER A 246 -2.18 -22.03 -2.53
C SER A 246 -2.01 -20.56 -2.19
N VAL A 247 -1.86 -20.26 -0.89
CA VAL A 247 -1.56 -18.92 -0.36
C VAL A 247 -0.49 -19.05 0.72
N SER A 248 0.52 -18.15 0.67
CA SER A 248 1.54 -18.10 1.71
C SER A 248 0.97 -17.49 2.99
N VAL A 249 1.11 -18.19 4.12
CA VAL A 249 0.50 -17.82 5.40
C VAL A 249 1.57 -17.50 6.43
N GLY A 250 1.48 -16.31 7.04
CA GLY A 250 2.23 -15.92 8.22
C GLY A 250 1.31 -15.89 9.46
N LEU A 251 1.59 -16.74 10.45
CA LEU A 251 0.91 -16.75 11.74
C LEU A 251 1.84 -16.25 12.82
N PHE A 252 1.47 -15.14 13.48
CA PHE A 252 2.33 -14.42 14.40
C PHE A 252 1.67 -14.29 15.78
N GLU A 253 2.45 -13.95 16.81
CA GLU A 253 1.89 -13.69 18.16
C GLU A 253 0.92 -12.49 18.15
N PHE A 254 1.21 -11.49 17.31
CA PHE A 254 0.33 -10.36 17.03
C PHE A 254 0.60 -9.83 15.62
N ILE A 255 -0.32 -9.05 15.07
CA ILE A 255 -0.12 -8.33 13.79
C ILE A 255 0.18 -6.87 14.11
N PRO A 256 1.32 -6.33 13.66
CA PRO A 256 1.63 -4.91 13.79
C PRO A 256 0.60 -4.05 13.07
N VAL A 257 0.28 -2.90 13.63
CA VAL A 257 -0.51 -1.90 12.92
C VAL A 257 0.40 -1.22 11.90
N HIS A 258 0.06 -1.35 10.63
CA HIS A 258 0.80 -0.68 9.57
C HIS A 258 0.37 0.79 9.47
N ARG A 259 1.33 1.70 9.58
CA ARG A 259 1.17 3.15 9.44
C ARG A 259 2.09 3.66 8.35
N PRO A 260 1.65 3.63 7.08
CA PRO A 260 2.44 4.15 5.98
C PRO A 260 2.70 5.64 6.15
N VAL A 261 3.95 6.06 6.08
CA VAL A 261 4.30 7.48 6.10
C VAL A 261 4.14 8.11 4.71
N VAL A 262 3.61 9.33 4.69
CA VAL A 262 3.52 10.17 3.50
C VAL A 262 4.50 11.34 3.64
N GLU A 263 5.49 11.38 2.76
CA GLU A 263 6.49 12.44 2.67
C GLU A 263 6.17 13.33 1.47
N ASN A 264 5.93 14.63 1.73
CA ASN A 264 5.70 15.62 0.68
C ASN A 264 6.94 16.51 0.54
N TYR A 265 7.35 16.75 -0.68
CA TYR A 265 8.34 17.77 -1.04
C TYR A 265 7.58 18.95 -1.66
N MET A 266 7.65 20.08 -1.01
CA MET A 266 6.85 21.26 -1.33
C MET A 266 7.71 22.54 -1.30
N ALA A 267 7.12 23.62 -1.77
CA ALA A 267 7.70 24.96 -1.63
C ALA A 267 6.59 26.01 -1.66
N VAL A 268 6.83 27.16 -1.04
CA VAL A 268 5.90 28.30 -1.13
C VAL A 268 5.79 28.81 -2.57
N TRP A 269 6.87 28.76 -3.34
CA TRP A 269 6.88 29.13 -4.77
C TRP A 269 6.28 28.04 -5.69
N GLY A 270 5.89 26.88 -5.14
CA GLY A 270 5.22 25.79 -5.87
C GLY A 270 3.72 26.06 -6.01
N GLY A 271 3.29 26.66 -7.12
CA GLY A 271 1.90 27.06 -7.32
C GLY A 271 0.86 25.94 -7.29
N TYR A 272 1.29 24.68 -7.41
CA TYR A 272 0.42 23.49 -7.27
C TYR A 272 0.43 22.88 -5.86
N CYS A 273 1.25 23.38 -4.93
CA CYS A 273 1.33 22.86 -3.56
C CYS A 273 0.03 23.02 -2.74
N PRO A 274 -0.84 24.03 -2.94
CA PRO A 274 -2.11 24.13 -2.23
C PRO A 274 -2.98 22.87 -2.32
N ARG A 275 -2.94 22.13 -3.45
CA ARG A 275 -3.68 20.89 -3.60
C ARG A 275 -3.14 19.77 -2.69
N ALA A 276 -1.85 19.70 -2.51
CA ALA A 276 -1.24 18.75 -1.59
C ALA A 276 -1.60 19.05 -0.12
N ILE A 277 -1.65 20.35 0.23
CA ILE A 277 -2.06 20.78 1.57
C ILE A 277 -3.52 20.39 1.83
N ALA A 278 -4.42 20.66 0.87
CA ALA A 278 -5.82 20.25 0.95
C ALA A 278 -5.98 18.73 1.11
N ALA A 279 -5.18 17.96 0.40
CA ALA A 279 -5.21 16.49 0.49
C ALA A 279 -4.78 16.00 1.88
N VAL A 280 -3.71 16.55 2.46
CA VAL A 280 -3.25 16.19 3.81
C VAL A 280 -4.30 16.55 4.87
N GLU A 281 -4.96 17.71 4.76
CA GLU A 281 -6.07 18.09 5.63
C GLU A 281 -7.21 17.06 5.58
N ILE A 282 -7.66 16.68 4.37
CA ILE A 282 -8.70 15.65 4.18
C ILE A 282 -8.29 14.31 4.78
N MET A 283 -7.04 13.89 4.58
CA MET A 283 -6.55 12.62 5.11
C MET A 283 -6.51 12.62 6.64
N LYS A 284 -6.06 13.71 7.27
CA LYS A 284 -6.05 13.85 8.74
C LYS A 284 -7.45 13.81 9.34
N GLU A 285 -8.45 14.40 8.66
CA GLU A 285 -9.84 14.35 9.10
C GLU A 285 -10.43 12.92 9.00
N LYS A 286 -10.13 12.22 7.91
CA LYS A 286 -10.65 10.87 7.66
C LYS A 286 -9.92 9.79 8.45
N HIS A 287 -8.63 9.96 8.72
CA HIS A 287 -7.74 8.94 9.27
C HIS A 287 -6.91 9.50 10.43
N PRO A 288 -7.35 9.32 11.68
CA PRO A 288 -6.63 9.83 12.86
C PRO A 288 -5.18 9.31 12.99
N ASP A 289 -4.90 8.13 12.42
CA ASP A 289 -3.58 7.49 12.42
C ASP A 289 -2.73 7.85 11.19
N PHE A 290 -3.18 8.81 10.37
CA PHE A 290 -2.45 9.24 9.19
C PHE A 290 -1.12 9.89 9.57
N VAL A 291 -0.03 9.33 9.04
CA VAL A 291 1.33 9.83 9.29
C VAL A 291 1.82 10.58 8.07
N SER A 292 2.03 11.89 8.21
CA SER A 292 2.57 12.74 7.17
C SER A 292 3.54 13.77 7.72
N TYR A 293 4.40 14.28 6.84
CA TYR A 293 5.17 15.49 7.00
C TYR A 293 5.68 16.00 5.64
N SER A 294 6.11 17.26 5.62
CA SER A 294 6.56 17.93 4.40
C SER A 294 7.94 18.53 4.59
N TYR A 295 8.84 18.31 3.63
CA TYR A 295 10.04 19.08 3.46
C TYR A 295 9.76 20.26 2.53
N HIS A 296 10.17 21.44 2.94
CA HIS A 296 10.12 22.63 2.12
C HIS A 296 11.46 22.92 1.45
N ILE A 297 11.43 23.27 0.18
CA ILE A 297 12.58 23.41 -0.69
C ILE A 297 12.77 24.86 -1.10
N LEU A 298 13.95 25.42 -0.80
CA LEU A 298 14.37 26.78 -1.20
C LEU A 298 13.38 27.87 -0.83
N ASP A 299 12.88 27.83 0.41
CA ASP A 299 11.96 28.82 0.98
C ASP A 299 12.23 29.06 2.49
N GLY A 300 11.33 29.78 3.16
CA GLY A 300 11.46 30.14 4.58
C GLY A 300 11.46 28.97 5.57
N MET A 301 11.12 27.77 5.14
CA MET A 301 11.06 26.54 5.96
C MET A 301 12.09 25.48 5.53
N HIS A 302 13.01 25.83 4.64
CA HIS A 302 14.03 24.93 4.12
C HIS A 302 15.04 24.53 5.20
N ILE A 303 15.25 23.22 5.37
CA ILE A 303 16.18 22.65 6.36
C ILE A 303 17.23 21.72 5.76
N ILE A 304 17.06 21.27 4.53
CA ILE A 304 17.90 20.22 3.92
C ILE A 304 18.08 20.50 2.43
N ALA A 305 19.28 20.36 1.95
CA ALA A 305 19.58 20.47 0.53
C ALA A 305 18.87 19.37 -0.28
N GLU A 306 18.42 19.70 -1.50
CA GLU A 306 17.60 18.80 -2.33
C GLU A 306 18.32 17.48 -2.61
N GLU A 307 19.62 17.49 -2.84
CA GLU A 307 20.45 16.30 -3.07
C GLU A 307 20.60 15.39 -1.84
N GLN A 308 20.19 15.86 -0.66
CA GLN A 308 20.20 15.09 0.60
C GLN A 308 18.81 14.53 0.94
N LEU A 309 17.78 14.86 0.16
CA LEU A 309 16.45 14.31 0.37
C LEU A 309 16.45 12.78 0.22
N PRO A 310 15.66 12.07 1.01
CA PRO A 310 15.61 10.60 0.97
C PRO A 310 15.24 10.03 -0.41
N ASN A 311 14.44 10.76 -1.15
CA ASN A 311 14.02 10.41 -2.51
C ASN A 311 14.10 11.64 -3.42
N PRO A 312 14.29 11.46 -4.72
CA PRO A 312 14.34 12.58 -5.64
C PRO A 312 12.97 13.29 -5.72
N THR A 313 13.03 14.57 -5.97
CA THR A 313 11.86 15.35 -6.39
C THR A 313 11.50 15.00 -7.84
N SER A 314 10.23 15.22 -8.21
CA SER A 314 9.83 15.26 -9.62
C SER A 314 10.27 16.59 -10.24
N GLU A 315 10.08 16.74 -11.57
CA GLU A 315 10.31 18.03 -12.26
C GLU A 315 9.41 19.15 -11.71
N PHE A 316 8.33 18.78 -11.01
CA PHE A 316 7.34 19.72 -10.47
C PHE A 316 7.05 19.42 -9.01
N LEU A 317 6.79 20.48 -8.22
CA LEU A 317 6.28 20.37 -6.86
C LEU A 317 4.74 20.54 -6.85
N PRO A 318 3.99 19.87 -5.97
CA PRO A 318 4.50 18.94 -4.94
C PRO A 318 4.92 17.59 -5.50
N THR A 319 5.94 16.96 -4.88
CA THR A 319 6.27 15.56 -5.08
C THR A 319 5.94 14.78 -3.80
N THR A 320 5.24 13.66 -3.93
CA THR A 320 4.79 12.86 -2.79
C THR A 320 5.25 11.43 -2.90
N TRP A 321 5.80 10.92 -1.78
CA TRP A 321 6.20 9.53 -1.62
C TRP A 321 5.45 8.88 -0.47
N ILE A 322 5.01 7.64 -0.68
CA ILE A 322 4.52 6.77 0.39
C ILE A 322 5.63 5.77 0.72
N GLU A 323 6.06 5.73 1.99
CA GLU A 323 7.10 4.81 2.52
C GLU A 323 8.44 4.89 1.77
N ARG A 324 8.76 6.01 1.13
CA ARG A 324 9.94 6.15 0.26
C ARG A 324 10.00 5.09 -0.85
N ARG A 325 8.86 4.52 -1.19
CA ARG A 325 8.71 3.39 -2.12
C ARG A 325 7.87 3.73 -3.34
N TYR A 326 6.79 4.48 -3.14
CA TYR A 326 5.85 4.81 -4.21
C TYR A 326 5.69 6.31 -4.35
N MET A 327 6.06 6.83 -5.51
CA MET A 327 5.72 8.20 -5.89
C MET A 327 4.29 8.24 -6.41
N THR A 328 3.48 9.16 -5.92
CA THR A 328 2.07 9.29 -6.29
C THR A 328 1.62 10.74 -6.27
N ASP A 329 0.47 11.02 -6.89
CA ASP A 329 -0.21 12.29 -6.71
C ASP A 329 -0.97 12.26 -5.38
N VAL A 330 -0.62 13.15 -4.46
CA VAL A 330 -1.16 13.19 -3.10
C VAL A 330 -2.67 13.50 -3.04
N TYR A 331 -3.28 13.92 -4.12
CA TYR A 331 -4.69 14.25 -4.19
C TYR A 331 -5.49 13.20 -4.98
N SER A 332 -5.16 13.02 -6.25
CA SER A 332 -5.90 12.12 -7.14
C SER A 332 -5.39 10.68 -7.13
N GLY A 333 -4.25 10.42 -6.48
CA GLY A 333 -3.67 9.08 -6.42
C GLY A 333 -3.50 8.44 -7.80
N SER A 334 -3.72 7.15 -7.89
CA SER A 334 -3.65 6.38 -9.14
C SER A 334 -4.79 6.68 -10.11
N LYS A 335 -5.86 7.37 -9.69
CA LYS A 335 -6.97 7.76 -10.56
C LYS A 335 -6.57 8.78 -11.62
N GLY A 336 -5.61 9.66 -11.31
CA GLY A 336 -5.06 10.64 -12.23
C GLY A 336 -5.97 11.81 -12.59
N VAL A 337 -7.23 11.84 -12.14
CA VAL A 337 -8.18 12.94 -12.37
C VAL A 337 -7.95 14.01 -11.32
N LYS A 338 -7.34 15.12 -11.72
CA LYS A 338 -6.82 16.15 -10.80
C LYS A 338 -7.87 16.86 -9.94
N THR A 339 -9.14 16.84 -10.34
CA THR A 339 -10.28 17.41 -9.61
C THR A 339 -11.02 16.41 -8.72
N GLU A 340 -10.60 15.14 -8.71
CA GLU A 340 -11.23 14.10 -7.93
C GLU A 340 -10.28 13.53 -6.87
N PHE A 341 -10.69 13.56 -5.61
CA PHE A 341 -9.91 13.00 -4.52
C PHE A 341 -10.03 11.47 -4.52
N ALA A 342 -8.88 10.79 -4.63
CA ALA A 342 -8.81 9.33 -4.63
C ALA A 342 -7.57 8.79 -3.89
N PHE A 343 -6.72 9.65 -3.35
CA PHE A 343 -5.52 9.27 -2.63
C PHE A 343 -5.80 8.39 -1.40
N ASP A 344 -6.95 8.60 -0.74
CA ASP A 344 -7.39 7.78 0.41
C ASP A 344 -7.48 6.29 0.07
N LYS A 345 -7.87 5.94 -1.15
CA LYS A 345 -7.94 4.54 -1.61
C LYS A 345 -6.56 3.94 -1.80
N ASP A 346 -5.65 4.69 -2.42
CA ASP A 346 -4.29 4.22 -2.62
C ASP A 346 -3.54 4.08 -1.30
N TRP A 347 -3.74 5.01 -0.37
CA TRP A 347 -3.18 4.92 0.97
C TRP A 347 -3.77 3.74 1.76
N ALA A 348 -5.08 3.48 1.66
CA ALA A 348 -5.73 2.35 2.33
C ALA A 348 -5.13 0.99 1.89
N LEU A 349 -4.79 0.83 0.60
CA LEU A 349 -4.09 -0.36 0.12
C LEU A 349 -2.73 -0.58 0.80
N MET A 350 -2.06 0.50 1.19
CA MET A 350 -0.80 0.40 1.92
C MET A 350 -1.04 0.02 3.39
N VAL A 351 -2.05 0.62 4.04
CA VAL A 351 -2.44 0.28 5.42
C VAL A 351 -2.81 -1.19 5.56
N ASP A 352 -3.50 -1.74 4.58
CA ASP A 352 -3.93 -3.14 4.56
C ASP A 352 -2.77 -4.11 4.29
N SER A 353 -1.61 -3.63 3.86
CA SER A 353 -0.44 -4.47 3.65
C SER A 353 0.22 -4.87 4.97
N PHE A 354 0.90 -6.02 4.99
CA PHE A 354 1.55 -6.52 6.19
C PHE A 354 2.80 -5.70 6.55
N ALA A 355 2.85 -5.22 7.80
CA ALA A 355 4.04 -4.63 8.39
C ALA A 355 4.81 -5.68 9.22
N MET A 356 6.12 -5.84 8.96
CA MET A 356 6.94 -6.84 9.63
C MET A 356 7.32 -6.46 11.08
N ALA A 357 7.09 -5.22 11.48
CA ALA A 357 7.43 -4.71 12.80
C ALA A 357 6.42 -3.67 13.29
N ASP A 358 6.16 -3.68 14.60
CA ASP A 358 5.46 -2.59 15.30
C ASP A 358 6.46 -1.47 15.63
N VAL A 359 6.01 -0.22 15.48
CA VAL A 359 6.76 0.99 15.84
C VAL A 359 5.93 1.78 16.83
N LYS A 360 6.50 2.11 17.98
CA LYS A 360 5.94 3.02 18.98
C LYS A 360 6.93 4.13 19.26
N ALA A 361 6.44 5.32 19.51
CA ALA A 361 7.29 6.45 19.88
C ALA A 361 6.69 7.25 21.03
N GLU A 362 7.57 7.90 21.78
CA GLU A 362 7.26 8.86 22.81
C GLU A 362 8.15 10.07 22.63
N ALA A 363 7.63 11.26 22.91
CA ALA A 363 8.38 12.49 22.79
C ALA A 363 8.06 13.45 23.93
N VAL A 364 9.10 13.96 24.60
CA VAL A 364 8.98 14.85 25.75
C VAL A 364 9.85 16.09 25.56
N LEU A 365 9.24 17.26 25.63
CA LEU A 365 9.94 18.54 25.70
C LEU A 365 10.47 18.74 27.11
N LYS A 366 11.78 18.85 27.23
CA LYS A 366 12.47 19.29 28.45
C LYS A 366 12.77 20.77 28.34
N ALA A 367 11.99 21.57 29.08
CA ALA A 367 12.18 22.99 29.19
C ALA A 367 13.37 23.30 30.13
N GLY A 368 14.25 24.24 29.75
CA GLY A 368 15.41 24.63 30.57
C GLY A 368 16.45 25.37 29.76
N TYR A 369 17.71 25.32 30.22
CA TYR A 369 18.81 25.88 29.46
C TYR A 369 19.09 25.00 28.23
N GLY A 370 18.63 25.46 27.05
CA GLY A 370 18.59 24.68 25.82
C GLY A 370 17.39 23.71 25.78
N ASP A 371 16.20 24.25 25.46
CA ASP A 371 15.01 23.43 25.25
C ASP A 371 15.28 22.30 24.26
N CYS A 372 15.03 21.08 24.66
CA CYS A 372 15.20 19.93 23.79
C CYS A 372 14.01 18.98 23.84
N VAL A 373 13.75 18.33 22.70
CA VAL A 373 12.79 17.23 22.60
C VAL A 373 13.55 15.92 22.69
N ASP A 374 13.29 15.14 23.75
CA ASP A 374 13.73 13.75 23.86
C ASP A 374 12.74 12.88 23.09
N ALA A 375 13.15 12.31 21.97
CA ALA A 375 12.40 11.34 21.18
C ALA A 375 12.87 9.92 21.49
N ASN A 376 11.93 9.02 21.77
CA ASN A 376 12.21 7.61 22.04
C ASN A 376 11.36 6.75 21.12
N ALA A 377 11.91 5.66 20.57
CA ALA A 377 11.16 4.67 19.82
C ALA A 377 11.41 3.27 20.38
N THR A 378 10.39 2.44 20.28
CA THR A 378 10.46 1.00 20.54
C THR A 378 10.00 0.27 19.30
N ILE A 379 10.87 -0.60 18.78
CA ILE A 379 10.63 -1.41 17.59
C ILE A 379 10.48 -2.87 18.04
N LYS A 380 9.44 -3.53 17.57
CA LYS A 380 9.23 -4.97 17.82
C LYS A 380 8.91 -5.69 16.51
N PHE A 381 9.83 -6.52 16.04
CA PHE A 381 9.62 -7.32 14.84
C PHE A 381 8.71 -8.52 15.15
N VAL A 382 7.91 -8.91 14.17
CA VAL A 382 7.15 -10.16 14.17
C VAL A 382 7.63 -11.09 13.06
N ASP A 383 8.24 -10.52 12.01
CA ASP A 383 8.73 -11.23 10.83
C ASP A 383 9.98 -10.55 10.24
N VAL A 384 11.06 -10.56 11.03
CA VAL A 384 12.31 -9.92 10.61
C VAL A 384 12.99 -10.67 9.46
N ASP A 385 13.37 -9.94 8.42
CA ASP A 385 14.30 -10.44 7.40
C ASP A 385 15.75 -10.29 7.89
N LYS A 386 16.34 -11.41 8.35
CA LYS A 386 17.72 -11.43 8.88
C LYS A 386 18.81 -11.18 7.83
N SER A 387 18.46 -11.12 6.55
CA SER A 387 19.39 -10.73 5.48
C SER A 387 19.52 -9.22 5.33
N LYS A 388 18.69 -8.46 6.03
CA LYS A 388 18.59 -7.01 5.98
C LYS A 388 19.07 -6.36 7.27
N THR A 389 19.41 -5.09 7.15
CA THR A 389 19.74 -4.25 8.31
C THR A 389 18.76 -3.09 8.41
N TYR A 390 18.56 -2.60 9.64
CA TYR A 390 17.54 -1.59 9.90
C TYR A 390 18.09 -0.43 10.73
N ARG A 391 17.49 0.74 10.54
CA ARG A 391 17.73 1.92 11.38
C ARG A 391 16.43 2.61 11.75
N VAL A 392 16.48 3.43 12.79
CA VAL A 392 15.39 4.35 13.14
C VAL A 392 15.81 5.76 12.76
N GLU A 393 14.93 6.48 12.13
CA GLU A 393 15.05 7.91 11.85
C GLU A 393 13.93 8.65 12.56
N PHE A 394 14.26 9.78 13.20
CA PHE A 394 13.28 10.66 13.80
C PHE A 394 13.20 11.96 13.01
N VAL A 395 11.96 12.39 12.76
CA VAL A 395 11.68 13.70 12.16
C VAL A 395 10.92 14.55 13.17
N LEU A 396 11.45 15.72 13.48
CA LEU A 396 10.75 16.71 14.30
C LEU A 396 9.88 17.57 13.36
N VAL A 397 8.59 17.58 13.64
CA VAL A 397 7.55 18.20 12.80
C VAL A 397 6.88 19.31 13.60
N ALA A 398 6.64 20.43 12.95
CA ALA A 398 5.95 21.58 13.53
C ALA A 398 4.67 21.92 12.77
N ASP A 399 3.62 22.28 13.52
CA ASP A 399 2.38 22.83 13.01
C ASP A 399 2.28 24.33 13.32
N GLY A 400 1.53 25.04 12.49
CA GLY A 400 1.21 26.45 12.69
C GLY A 400 2.38 27.40 12.40
N LEU A 401 3.31 27.01 11.52
CA LEU A 401 4.40 27.88 11.10
C LEU A 401 3.88 29.06 10.30
N LYS A 402 4.45 30.24 10.59
CA LYS A 402 4.13 31.50 9.91
C LYS A 402 5.41 32.31 9.69
N GLY A 403 5.39 33.11 8.66
CA GLY A 403 6.43 34.06 8.36
C GLY A 403 5.92 35.26 7.56
N SER A 404 6.82 36.06 7.05
CA SER A 404 6.49 37.21 6.22
C SER A 404 7.49 37.38 5.09
N GLY A 405 7.03 37.93 3.97
CA GLY A 405 7.80 38.10 2.74
C GLY A 405 7.69 36.93 1.79
N GLU A 406 8.26 37.09 0.60
CA GLU A 406 8.13 36.17 -0.53
C GLU A 406 8.48 34.71 -0.20
N ASP A 407 9.42 34.47 0.70
CA ASP A 407 9.81 33.10 1.14
C ASP A 407 8.76 32.41 2.04
N TRP A 408 7.64 33.11 2.35
CA TRP A 408 6.52 32.61 3.17
C TRP A 408 5.14 32.79 2.50
N GLU A 409 5.09 33.46 1.35
CA GLU A 409 3.86 33.66 0.57
C GLU A 409 3.66 32.47 -0.36
N GLN A 410 2.54 31.74 -0.18
CA GLN A 410 2.24 30.57 -0.99
C GLN A 410 1.72 30.96 -2.36
N LEU A 411 2.46 30.67 -3.41
CA LEU A 411 1.97 30.79 -4.77
C LEU A 411 0.81 29.82 -5.01
N ASN A 412 -0.28 30.31 -5.58
CA ASN A 412 -1.54 29.58 -5.74
C ASN A 412 -2.03 29.64 -7.19
N TYR A 413 -1.68 28.64 -7.99
CA TYR A 413 -2.16 28.55 -9.36
C TYR A 413 -3.65 28.17 -9.49
N TYR A 414 -4.32 27.86 -8.38
CA TYR A 414 -5.76 27.55 -8.37
C TYR A 414 -6.63 28.79 -8.21
N SER A 415 -6.05 29.95 -7.94
CA SER A 415 -6.77 31.22 -7.88
C SER A 415 -7.61 31.42 -9.14
N MET A 416 -8.91 31.62 -8.97
CA MET A 416 -9.91 31.84 -10.05
C MET A 416 -10.08 30.64 -11.03
N MET A 417 -9.52 29.45 -10.71
CA MET A 417 -9.72 28.22 -11.50
C MET A 417 -11.04 27.53 -11.12
N GLY A 418 -12.16 27.97 -11.68
CA GLY A 418 -13.51 27.47 -11.37
C GLY A 418 -13.70 25.95 -11.52
N ASP A 419 -12.91 25.29 -12.37
CA ASP A 419 -12.94 23.82 -12.52
C ASP A 419 -12.59 23.07 -11.21
N TYR A 420 -11.90 23.74 -10.28
CA TYR A 420 -11.51 23.18 -8.99
C TYR A 420 -12.46 23.55 -7.84
N GLU A 421 -13.45 24.40 -8.06
CA GLU A 421 -14.37 24.85 -7.01
C GLU A 421 -15.13 23.70 -6.34
N SER A 422 -15.54 22.69 -7.14
CA SER A 422 -16.23 21.50 -6.65
C SER A 422 -15.28 20.39 -6.18
N ALA A 423 -13.97 20.54 -6.38
CA ALA A 423 -13.00 19.55 -5.96
C ALA A 423 -12.82 19.57 -4.43
N PRO A 424 -12.83 18.41 -3.74
CA PRO A 424 -12.76 18.35 -2.28
C PRO A 424 -11.60 19.17 -1.70
N GLY A 425 -11.90 20.09 -0.77
CA GLY A 425 -10.92 20.92 -0.09
C GLY A 425 -10.30 22.05 -0.93
N MET A 426 -10.67 22.18 -2.20
CA MET A 426 -10.06 23.15 -3.12
C MET A 426 -10.78 24.48 -3.22
N ALA A 427 -12.08 24.57 -2.89
CA ALA A 427 -12.86 25.79 -3.01
C ALA A 427 -12.19 27.01 -2.36
N LYS A 428 -11.61 26.85 -1.17
CA LYS A 428 -10.88 27.92 -0.47
C LYS A 428 -9.72 28.49 -1.28
N TYR A 429 -9.00 27.65 -2.03
CA TYR A 429 -7.85 28.08 -2.84
C TYR A 429 -8.28 28.74 -4.15
N VAL A 430 -9.46 28.38 -4.68
CA VAL A 430 -10.05 29.05 -5.85
C VAL A 430 -10.47 30.50 -5.49
N GLU A 431 -10.92 30.70 -4.26
CA GLU A 431 -11.34 32.03 -3.74
C GLU A 431 -10.16 32.88 -3.24
N MET A 432 -9.01 32.30 -2.92
CA MET A 432 -7.81 33.03 -2.46
C MET A 432 -7.06 33.67 -3.61
N ASP A 433 -6.27 34.71 -3.28
CA ASP A 433 -5.36 35.37 -4.23
C ASP A 433 -4.31 34.40 -4.79
N GLU A 434 -3.65 34.80 -5.88
CA GLU A 434 -2.52 34.06 -6.49
C GLU A 434 -1.33 33.98 -5.52
N ASP A 435 -1.12 34.99 -4.67
CA ASP A 435 -0.12 34.99 -3.59
C ASP A 435 -0.82 34.99 -2.23
N ILE A 436 -0.81 33.87 -1.55
CA ILE A 436 -1.42 33.73 -0.21
C ILE A 436 -0.41 34.18 0.84
N ARG A 437 -0.60 35.39 1.38
CA ARG A 437 0.37 36.06 2.29
C ARG A 437 0.32 35.59 3.74
N ASP A 438 -0.86 35.21 4.21
CA ASP A 438 -1.09 34.84 5.61
C ASP A 438 -1.22 33.31 5.78
N MET A 439 -0.54 32.54 4.92
CA MET A 439 -0.58 31.08 4.98
C MET A 439 -0.05 30.57 6.31
N VAL A 440 -0.72 29.54 6.82
CA VAL A 440 -0.29 28.76 8.00
C VAL A 440 0.12 27.39 7.52
N TYR A 441 1.32 26.98 7.87
CA TYR A 441 1.89 25.71 7.42
C TYR A 441 1.90 24.69 8.56
N ASP A 442 1.30 23.54 8.31
CA ASP A 442 1.25 22.40 9.21
C ASP A 442 2.04 21.22 8.64
N ASP A 443 2.41 20.29 9.50
CA ASP A 443 3.18 19.09 9.14
C ASP A 443 4.57 19.38 8.53
N ILE A 444 5.22 20.45 8.94
CA ILE A 444 6.52 20.84 8.40
C ILE A 444 7.66 20.17 9.16
N ALA A 445 8.50 19.43 8.47
CA ALA A 445 9.74 18.89 9.02
C ALA A 445 10.71 20.05 9.32
N ILE A 446 11.08 20.23 10.59
CA ILE A 446 11.99 21.29 11.04
C ILE A 446 13.34 20.78 11.51
N ALA A 447 13.47 19.47 11.68
CA ALA A 447 14.74 18.77 11.90
C ALA A 447 14.56 17.27 11.61
N ASN A 448 15.66 16.59 11.28
CA ASN A 448 15.69 15.15 11.04
C ASN A 448 16.97 14.57 11.65
N SER A 449 16.89 13.45 12.36
CA SER A 449 18.03 12.83 13.03
C SER A 449 19.15 12.37 12.08
N SER A 450 18.85 12.16 10.81
CA SER A 450 19.83 11.73 9.79
C SER A 450 20.53 12.89 9.07
N PHE A 451 19.94 14.09 9.04
CA PHE A 451 20.38 15.21 8.19
C PHE A 451 20.62 16.52 8.95
N SER A 452 20.16 16.65 10.19
CA SER A 452 20.34 17.90 10.93
C SER A 452 21.82 18.22 11.07
N PRO A 453 22.27 19.48 10.85
CA PRO A 453 23.65 19.90 11.12
C PRO A 453 24.07 19.67 12.57
N VAL A 454 23.11 19.43 13.43
CA VAL A 454 23.27 19.16 14.86
C VAL A 454 23.27 17.68 15.18
N ALA A 455 22.70 16.86 14.34
CA ALA A 455 22.84 15.42 14.45
C ALA A 455 24.28 15.03 14.14
N SER A 456 25.19 15.23 15.09
CA SER A 456 26.51 14.63 15.02
C SER A 456 26.36 13.11 15.01
N GLY A 457 25.99 12.58 13.85
CA GLY A 457 26.49 11.34 13.30
C GLY A 457 26.07 10.02 13.91
N SER A 458 25.09 9.90 14.75
CA SER A 458 24.63 8.57 15.14
C SER A 458 23.39 8.16 14.33
N VAL A 459 23.62 7.50 13.20
CA VAL A 459 22.60 6.63 12.62
C VAL A 459 22.15 5.70 13.74
N LEU A 460 20.88 5.77 14.12
CA LEU A 460 20.31 4.96 15.20
C LEU A 460 20.09 3.54 14.69
N THR A 461 21.17 2.78 14.60
CA THR A 461 21.15 1.41 14.09
C THR A 461 20.44 0.49 15.07
N ILE A 462 19.56 -0.33 14.54
CA ILE A 462 19.10 -1.54 15.22
C ILE A 462 20.21 -2.58 15.08
N PRO A 463 20.51 -3.40 16.11
CA PRO A 463 21.51 -4.47 16.00
C PRO A 463 21.30 -5.35 14.77
N ASN A 464 22.37 -5.84 14.15
CA ASN A 464 22.27 -6.70 12.97
C ASN A 464 21.74 -8.10 13.28
N ASP A 465 21.73 -8.52 14.55
CA ASP A 465 21.28 -9.81 15.05
C ASP A 465 19.88 -9.71 15.71
N VAL A 466 18.96 -9.02 15.03
CA VAL A 466 17.59 -8.84 15.53
C VAL A 466 16.80 -10.15 15.52
N ASP A 467 15.99 -10.31 16.54
CA ASP A 467 15.03 -11.40 16.69
C ASP A 467 13.58 -10.88 16.75
N ASN A 468 12.64 -11.75 16.37
CA ASN A 468 11.22 -11.45 16.51
C ASN A 468 10.83 -11.37 17.99
N TYR A 469 9.80 -10.55 18.28
CA TYR A 469 9.18 -10.38 19.59
C TYR A 469 10.05 -9.76 20.68
N ILE A 470 11.21 -9.21 20.33
CA ILE A 470 12.10 -8.46 21.22
C ILE A 470 11.89 -6.96 21.03
N ASP A 471 11.89 -6.20 22.12
CA ASP A 471 11.80 -4.74 22.10
C ASP A 471 13.18 -4.11 21.89
N TYR A 472 13.38 -3.49 20.73
CA TYR A 472 14.58 -2.69 20.43
C TYR A 472 14.27 -1.22 20.66
N LYS A 473 14.98 -0.61 21.61
CA LYS A 473 14.78 0.79 22.01
C LYS A 473 15.90 1.66 21.48
N THR A 474 15.52 2.84 20.99
CA THR A 474 16.44 3.88 20.55
C THR A 474 15.92 5.25 20.97
N SER A 475 16.82 6.23 21.05
CA SER A 475 16.46 7.59 21.44
C SER A 475 17.29 8.62 20.68
N PHE A 476 16.73 9.81 20.50
CA PHE A 476 17.41 10.96 19.91
C PHE A 476 16.98 12.26 20.61
N LYS A 477 17.84 13.28 20.59
CA LYS A 477 17.56 14.60 21.16
C LYS A 477 17.60 15.67 20.10
N PHE A 478 16.52 16.42 19.97
CA PHE A 478 16.46 17.61 19.16
C PHE A 478 16.58 18.86 20.04
N TYR A 479 17.61 19.65 19.82
CA TYR A 479 17.76 20.95 20.47
C TYR A 479 16.99 22.00 19.66
N LEU A 480 15.97 22.62 20.26
CA LEU A 480 15.08 23.52 19.53
C LEU A 480 15.76 24.79 19.03
N ASP A 481 16.85 25.21 19.67
CA ASP A 481 17.66 26.36 19.24
C ASP A 481 18.49 26.06 17.98
N GLU A 482 18.56 24.82 17.59
CA GLU A 482 19.28 24.34 16.41
C GLU A 482 18.34 24.04 15.23
N CYS A 483 17.01 24.12 15.44
CA CYS A 483 16.00 23.96 14.40
C CYS A 483 15.75 25.30 13.69
N PHE A 484 16.49 25.57 12.64
CA PHE A 484 16.41 26.83 11.90
C PHE A 484 16.40 26.61 10.38
N CYS A 485 15.86 27.59 9.67
CA CYS A 485 15.93 27.63 8.21
C CYS A 485 17.39 27.76 7.76
N THR A 486 17.77 27.03 6.73
CA THR A 486 19.13 27.03 6.18
C THR A 486 19.27 27.77 4.85
N TYR A 487 18.19 28.41 4.36
CA TYR A 487 18.15 29.00 3.03
C TYR A 487 17.84 30.50 3.04
N GLY A 488 18.49 31.24 2.13
CA GLY A 488 18.21 32.61 1.75
C GLY A 488 18.23 33.61 2.92
N PRO A 489 17.39 34.68 2.83
CA PRO A 489 17.29 35.71 3.87
C PRO A 489 16.74 35.18 5.20
N ASN A 490 16.14 34.01 5.19
CA ASN A 490 15.59 33.33 6.37
C ASN A 490 16.61 32.42 7.07
N SER A 491 17.80 32.25 6.52
CA SER A 491 18.86 31.45 7.13
C SER A 491 19.14 31.88 8.58
N GLY A 492 19.13 30.94 9.50
CA GLY A 492 19.26 31.16 10.94
C GLY A 492 17.95 31.55 11.66
N LYS A 493 16.83 31.75 10.97
CA LYS A 493 15.53 31.97 11.61
C LYS A 493 15.00 30.65 12.19
N ARG A 494 14.58 30.70 13.44
CA ARG A 494 14.07 29.53 14.18
C ARG A 494 12.76 29.02 13.62
N LEU A 495 12.67 27.71 13.38
CA LEU A 495 11.46 27.02 12.90
C LEU A 495 10.63 26.41 14.04
N ALA A 496 11.19 26.14 15.21
CA ALA A 496 10.44 25.72 16.39
C ALA A 496 9.66 26.92 17.01
N GLN A 497 8.71 27.49 16.25
CA GLN A 497 7.98 28.70 16.63
C GLN A 497 7.00 28.48 17.79
N ASN A 498 6.32 27.33 17.82
CA ASN A 498 5.37 26.97 18.85
C ASN A 498 5.68 25.57 19.41
N LYS A 499 6.15 25.54 20.66
CA LYS A 499 6.55 24.31 21.34
C LYS A 499 5.39 23.34 21.63
N ASP A 500 4.16 23.87 21.75
CA ASP A 500 2.97 23.07 22.01
C ASP A 500 2.41 22.40 20.74
N LYS A 501 2.96 22.77 19.58
CA LYS A 501 2.56 22.27 18.25
C LYS A 501 3.66 21.44 17.58
N LEU A 502 4.47 20.75 18.37
CA LEU A 502 5.50 19.86 17.88
C LEU A 502 5.04 18.41 17.93
N SER A 503 5.50 17.65 16.96
CA SER A 503 5.32 16.19 16.87
C SER A 503 6.63 15.52 16.48
N ILE A 504 6.80 14.25 16.85
CA ILE A 504 7.86 13.38 16.36
C ILE A 504 7.25 12.33 15.45
N VAL A 505 7.86 12.13 14.29
CA VAL A 505 7.64 10.95 13.46
C VAL A 505 8.85 10.04 13.60
N ALA A 506 8.63 8.82 14.06
CA ALA A 506 9.64 7.76 14.10
C ALA A 506 9.44 6.84 12.89
N LEU A 507 10.50 6.61 12.13
CA LEU A 507 10.53 5.79 10.93
C LEU A 507 11.44 4.59 11.15
N LEU A 508 10.94 3.38 10.93
CA LEU A 508 11.77 2.19 10.80
C LEU A 508 12.15 2.03 9.33
N ILE A 509 13.43 1.99 9.02
CA ILE A 509 13.96 2.03 7.66
C ILE A 509 14.82 0.79 7.40
N GLU A 510 14.60 0.13 6.27
CA GLU A 510 15.49 -0.89 5.71
C GLU A 510 16.68 -0.19 5.05
N ASN A 511 17.92 -0.49 5.49
CA ASN A 511 19.11 0.25 5.04
C ASN A 511 19.45 0.02 3.56
N GLU A 512 19.25 -1.19 3.07
CA GLU A 512 19.63 -1.61 1.71
C GLU A 512 18.80 -0.90 0.63
N THR A 513 17.56 -0.54 0.94
CA THR A 513 16.65 0.11 -0.02
C THR A 513 16.31 1.56 0.34
N GLY A 514 16.55 1.96 1.59
CA GLY A 514 16.10 3.25 2.12
C GLY A 514 14.59 3.34 2.36
N ARG A 515 13.84 2.25 2.17
CA ARG A 515 12.38 2.21 2.32
C ARG A 515 11.96 2.23 3.78
N VAL A 516 10.86 2.92 4.06
CA VAL A 516 10.23 2.87 5.37
C VAL A 516 9.43 1.57 5.49
N VAL A 517 9.64 0.85 6.57
CA VAL A 517 8.98 -0.43 6.88
C VAL A 517 7.69 -0.20 7.66
N ASN A 518 7.71 0.75 8.59
CA ASN A 518 6.58 1.20 9.37
C ASN A 518 6.92 2.53 10.04
N SER A 519 5.91 3.26 10.51
CA SER A 519 6.09 4.55 11.14
C SER A 519 5.17 4.77 12.34
N TYR A 520 5.47 5.81 13.13
CA TYR A 520 4.61 6.26 14.21
C TYR A 520 4.77 7.76 14.43
N LYS A 521 3.65 8.50 14.51
CA LYS A 521 3.63 9.94 14.81
C LYS A 521 3.05 10.18 16.19
N VAL A 522 3.74 10.98 16.99
CA VAL A 522 3.30 11.32 18.35
C VAL A 522 3.51 12.81 18.62
N LYS A 523 2.56 13.44 19.32
CA LYS A 523 2.71 14.82 19.81
C LYS A 523 3.77 14.88 20.90
N VAL A 524 4.58 15.93 20.87
CA VAL A 524 5.54 16.22 21.94
C VAL A 524 4.80 16.64 23.19
N GLN A 525 5.02 15.90 24.28
CA GLN A 525 4.45 16.22 25.58
C GLN A 525 5.35 17.23 26.30
N THR A 526 4.78 18.29 26.85
CA THR A 526 5.52 19.20 27.72
C THR A 526 5.74 18.52 29.06
N SER A 527 6.99 18.36 29.52
CA SER A 527 7.21 17.87 30.87
C SER A 527 6.73 18.94 31.85
N THR A 528 5.55 18.79 32.37
CA THR A 528 5.19 19.46 33.62
C THR A 528 6.12 18.82 34.69
N THR A 529 6.98 19.62 35.30
CA THR A 529 7.76 19.22 36.49
C THR A 529 6.80 18.80 37.60
N GLY A 530 6.43 17.54 37.63
CA GLY A 530 5.49 17.00 38.58
C GLY A 530 4.94 15.64 38.08
N ILE A 531 5.69 14.57 38.37
CA ILE A 531 5.27 13.18 38.34
C ILE A 531 5.07 12.61 36.93
N ALA A 532 6.11 11.90 36.47
CA ALA A 532 6.01 10.94 35.37
C ALA A 532 4.90 9.93 35.68
N GLY A 533 4.05 9.66 34.67
CA GLY A 533 3.19 8.49 34.66
C GLY A 533 1.71 8.73 34.88
N VAL A 534 1.05 9.46 33.97
CA VAL A 534 -0.31 9.07 33.61
C VAL A 534 -0.21 8.36 32.25
N GLU A 535 0.05 7.06 32.31
CA GLU A 535 -0.29 6.18 31.19
C GLU A 535 -1.79 6.35 30.93
N ASN A 536 -2.17 6.67 29.69
CA ASN A 536 -3.57 6.58 29.27
C ASN A 536 -3.96 5.10 29.32
N ASP A 537 -4.54 4.70 30.43
CA ASP A 537 -5.05 3.36 30.70
C ASP A 537 -6.35 3.11 29.89
N PHE A 538 -6.28 3.08 28.59
CA PHE A 538 -7.34 2.47 27.81
C PHE A 538 -7.22 0.95 27.95
N ASN A 539 -8.13 0.34 28.73
CA ASN A 539 -8.34 -1.07 29.01
C ASN A 539 -7.84 -1.61 30.38
N ILE A 540 -7.95 -0.85 31.45
CA ILE A 540 -7.85 -1.42 32.81
C ILE A 540 -9.24 -1.94 33.17
N GLU A 541 -9.34 -3.25 33.40
CA GLU A 541 -10.57 -3.89 33.85
C GLU A 541 -10.87 -3.57 35.33
N LYS A 542 -9.83 -3.40 36.14
CA LYS A 542 -9.92 -3.14 37.56
C LYS A 542 -8.68 -2.47 38.11
N THR A 543 -8.86 -1.39 38.88
CA THR A 543 -7.79 -0.73 39.65
C THR A 543 -8.10 -0.84 41.15
N GLU A 544 -7.12 -1.27 41.93
CA GLU A 544 -7.18 -1.35 43.38
C GLU A 544 -5.99 -0.62 43.99
N TYR A 545 -6.21 0.02 45.14
CA TYR A 545 -5.18 0.75 45.88
C TYR A 545 -4.93 0.10 47.25
N TYR A 546 -3.66 0.12 47.64
CA TYR A 546 -3.21 -0.42 48.94
C TYR A 546 -2.26 0.57 49.60
N ASN A 547 -2.27 0.64 50.92
CA ASN A 547 -1.23 1.36 51.66
C ASN A 547 0.08 0.55 51.67
N LEU A 548 1.17 1.15 52.18
CA LEU A 548 2.48 0.48 52.24
C LEU A 548 2.52 -0.78 53.09
N SER A 549 1.52 -0.96 53.98
CA SER A 549 1.34 -2.18 54.79
C SER A 549 0.53 -3.26 54.07
N GLY A 550 0.15 -3.04 52.75
CA GLY A 550 -0.60 -3.99 51.96
C GLY A 550 -2.11 -4.03 52.25
N VAL A 551 -2.64 -3.10 53.02
CA VAL A 551 -4.07 -3.01 53.30
C VAL A 551 -4.76 -2.24 52.20
N LYS A 552 -5.83 -2.81 51.63
CA LYS A 552 -6.64 -2.18 50.58
C LYS A 552 -7.30 -0.90 51.10
N ILE A 553 -7.26 0.16 50.29
CA ILE A 553 -7.87 1.45 50.56
C ILE A 553 -8.85 1.84 49.46
N ASP A 554 -10.00 2.40 49.81
CA ASP A 554 -11.06 2.73 48.84
C ASP A 554 -10.73 3.97 48.00
N LYS A 555 -10.04 4.93 48.60
CA LYS A 555 -9.56 6.14 47.88
C LYS A 555 -8.12 6.45 48.31
N PRO A 556 -7.21 6.66 47.38
CA PRO A 556 -5.88 7.10 47.70
C PRO A 556 -5.93 8.51 48.31
N SER A 557 -5.27 8.68 49.46
CA SER A 557 -5.04 9.98 50.09
C SER A 557 -3.62 10.43 49.82
N LYS A 558 -3.28 11.68 50.17
CA LYS A 558 -1.93 12.23 50.03
C LYS A 558 -0.87 11.29 50.59
N GLY A 559 0.15 10.98 49.81
CA GLY A 559 1.25 10.11 50.19
C GLY A 559 1.50 8.97 49.20
N ILE A 560 2.36 8.01 49.62
CA ILE A 560 2.76 6.87 48.79
C ILE A 560 1.75 5.73 48.95
N VAL A 561 1.23 5.22 47.83
CA VAL A 561 0.31 4.07 47.78
C VAL A 561 0.76 3.06 46.75
N ILE A 562 0.31 1.82 46.90
CA ILE A 562 0.51 0.76 45.91
C ILE A 562 -0.75 0.68 45.05
N ARG A 563 -0.62 0.84 43.74
CA ARG A 563 -1.68 0.65 42.73
C ARG A 563 -1.53 -0.73 42.08
N LYS A 564 -2.60 -1.48 42.11
CA LYS A 564 -2.71 -2.77 41.41
C LYS A 564 -3.74 -2.63 40.31
N ASN A 565 -3.31 -2.81 39.07
CA ASN A 565 -4.14 -2.84 37.86
C ASN A 565 -4.29 -4.27 37.38
N VAL A 566 -5.48 -4.62 36.92
CA VAL A 566 -5.75 -5.89 36.23
C VAL A 566 -6.08 -5.53 34.78
N LYS A 567 -5.36 -6.13 33.82
CA LYS A 567 -5.50 -5.91 32.40
C LYS A 567 -5.42 -7.25 31.68
N ASN A 568 -6.49 -7.66 31.00
CA ASN A 568 -6.54 -8.94 30.25
C ASN A 568 -6.06 -10.15 31.11
N GLY A 569 -6.46 -10.20 32.37
CA GLY A 569 -6.03 -11.25 33.30
C GLY A 569 -4.61 -11.11 33.87
N ASN A 570 -3.80 -10.18 33.39
CA ASN A 570 -2.47 -9.85 33.90
C ASN A 570 -2.56 -8.83 35.04
N VAL A 571 -1.71 -8.98 36.07
CA VAL A 571 -1.66 -8.11 37.22
C VAL A 571 -0.41 -7.26 37.19
N GLU A 572 -0.58 -5.94 37.14
CA GLU A 572 0.50 -4.97 37.27
C GLU A 572 0.40 -4.28 38.64
N VAL A 573 1.54 -4.20 39.37
CA VAL A 573 1.62 -3.53 40.67
C VAL A 573 2.66 -2.41 40.58
N LYS A 574 2.27 -1.17 40.87
CA LYS A 574 3.15 0.00 40.92
C LYS A 574 3.01 0.78 42.21
N THR A 575 4.12 1.29 42.71
CA THR A 575 4.11 2.28 43.80
C THR A 575 3.95 3.67 43.20
N ILE A 576 2.94 4.41 43.63
CA ILE A 576 2.66 5.76 43.15
C ILE A 576 2.53 6.73 44.30
N MET A 577 2.87 8.00 44.08
CA MET A 577 2.70 9.06 45.07
C MET A 577 1.49 9.92 44.67
N PHE A 578 0.56 10.10 45.61
CA PHE A 578 -0.53 11.07 45.46
C PHE A 578 -0.14 12.38 46.12
N PRO A 579 -0.32 13.54 45.45
CA PRO A 579 0.06 14.86 45.92
C PRO A 579 -0.73 15.34 47.14
#